data_99a17cea4f1bb68ac1fcbc81493e1ade
#
_entry.id   99a17cea4f1bb68ac1fcbc81493e1ade
#
_cell.length_a   1.000
_cell.length_b   1.000
_cell.length_c   1.000
_cell.angle_alpha   90.00
_cell.angle_beta   90.00
_cell.angle_gamma   90.00
#
_symmetry.space_group_name_H-M   'P 1'
#
loop_
_entity.id
_entity.type
_entity.pdbx_description
1 polymer ?
#
loop_
_entity_poly.entity_id
_entity_poly.type
_entity_poly.pdbx_seq_one_letter_code
_entity_poly.pdbx_strand_id
1 'polypeptide(L)'
;MNLIEGLTNFNLTKQEATLYVLLLKSGQMTGYEAAKQTGISRSNTYTALAGLVDKGAAYVLEEGKVTRYTPVPAAEFCSNKISCLEEIKKDILQQLPVLNNDPEGYITIKGAQEIINKLRNTVCQAQARIYLSANSRML
;
A
#
# COMPACT_ATOMS: atom_id res chain seq x y z
N MET A 1 4.52 5.33 -14.11
CA MET A 1 4.03 5.55 -12.74
C MET A 1 5.09 6.29 -11.93
N ASN A 2 4.71 7.36 -11.28
CA ASN A 2 5.67 8.06 -10.44
C ASN A 2 5.70 7.45 -9.03
N LEU A 3 6.69 7.82 -8.26
CA LEU A 3 6.92 7.25 -6.94
C LEU A 3 5.75 7.51 -5.97
N ILE A 4 5.22 8.71 -5.98
CA ILE A 4 4.11 9.07 -5.10
C ILE A 4 2.88 8.24 -5.44
N GLU A 5 2.60 8.10 -6.72
CA GLU A 5 1.48 7.31 -7.17
C GLU A 5 1.63 5.84 -6.75
N GLY A 6 2.82 5.29 -6.88
CA GLY A 6 3.10 3.94 -6.41
C GLY A 6 2.83 3.78 -4.92
N LEU A 7 3.27 4.74 -4.13
CA LEU A 7 3.05 4.70 -2.68
C LEU A 7 1.58 4.85 -2.30
N THR A 8 0.80 5.60 -3.08
CA THR A 8 -0.63 5.68 -2.78
C THR A 8 -1.32 4.34 -2.99
N ASN A 9 -0.81 3.50 -3.88
CA ASN A 9 -1.32 2.15 -4.04
C ASN A 9 -0.98 1.25 -2.84
N PHE A 10 -0.02 1.65 -2.03
CA PHE A 10 0.28 0.95 -0.78
C PHE A 10 -0.45 1.57 0.41
N ASN A 11 -1.57 2.23 0.13
CA ASN A 11 -2.46 2.76 1.15
C ASN A 11 -1.94 4.02 1.86
N LEU A 12 -1.03 4.73 1.25
CA LEU A 12 -0.62 6.03 1.76
C LEU A 12 -1.41 7.12 1.06
N THR A 13 -1.76 8.17 1.79
CA THR A 13 -2.35 9.34 1.13
C THR A 13 -1.23 10.07 0.40
N LYS A 14 -1.61 11.01 -0.44
CA LYS A 14 -0.63 11.77 -1.20
C LYS A 14 0.33 12.53 -0.28
N GLN A 15 -0.18 13.11 0.79
CA GLN A 15 0.66 13.82 1.75
C GLN A 15 1.56 12.85 2.52
N GLU A 16 1.02 11.72 2.93
CA GLU A 16 1.81 10.68 3.58
C GLU A 16 2.92 10.19 2.68
N ALA A 17 2.63 9.95 1.42
CA ALA A 17 3.62 9.50 0.45
C ALA A 17 4.72 10.55 0.28
N THR A 18 4.34 11.81 0.18
CA THR A 18 5.29 12.90 0.05
C THR A 18 6.23 12.97 1.25
N LEU A 19 5.68 12.88 2.45
CA LEU A 19 6.46 12.90 3.67
C LEU A 19 7.34 11.67 3.81
N TYR A 20 6.83 10.52 3.41
CA TYR A 20 7.61 9.29 3.47
C TYR A 20 8.84 9.37 2.55
N VAL A 21 8.65 9.86 1.33
CA VAL A 21 9.77 10.06 0.40
C VAL A 21 10.78 11.04 0.97
N LEU A 22 10.30 12.11 1.59
CA LEU A 22 11.18 13.08 2.23
C LEU A 22 12.01 12.44 3.33
N LEU A 23 11.38 11.64 4.19
CA LEU A 23 12.08 10.95 5.26
C LEU A 23 13.12 9.97 4.70
N LEU A 24 12.76 9.25 3.63
CA LEU A 24 13.70 8.30 3.02
C LEU A 24 14.92 8.99 2.43
N LYS A 25 14.73 10.19 1.90
CA LYS A 25 15.85 10.94 1.29
C LYS A 25 16.68 11.69 2.30
N SER A 26 16.05 12.25 3.31
CA SER A 26 16.72 13.17 4.24
C SER A 26 17.00 12.56 5.61
N GLY A 27 16.43 11.40 5.91
CA GLY A 27 16.60 10.78 7.21
C GLY A 27 15.59 11.29 8.23
N GLN A 28 15.81 10.98 9.47
CA GLN A 28 14.86 11.34 10.52
C GLN A 28 14.74 12.85 10.68
N MET A 29 13.58 13.31 11.00
CA MET A 29 13.33 14.73 11.21
C MET A 29 12.12 14.94 12.12
N THR A 30 12.01 16.16 12.63
CA THR A 30 10.86 16.55 13.43
C THR A 30 9.70 16.92 12.51
N GLY A 31 8.49 16.96 13.06
CA GLY A 31 7.34 17.40 12.28
C GLY A 31 7.50 18.83 11.78
N TYR A 32 8.13 19.69 12.59
CA TYR A 32 8.38 21.08 12.21
C TYR A 32 9.29 21.13 10.96
N GLU A 33 10.36 20.38 10.98
CA GLU A 33 11.28 20.34 9.85
C GLU A 33 10.60 19.81 8.60
N ALA A 34 9.78 18.76 8.76
CA ALA A 34 9.04 18.17 7.64
C ALA A 34 8.06 19.16 7.04
N ALA A 35 7.32 19.88 7.89
CA ALA A 35 6.39 20.90 7.42
C ALA A 35 7.10 22.00 6.67
N LYS A 36 8.25 22.42 7.18
CA LYS A 36 9.02 23.49 6.58
C LYS A 36 9.56 23.09 5.20
N GLN A 37 10.02 21.85 5.08
CA GLN A 37 10.60 21.40 3.81
C GLN A 37 9.56 21.09 2.74
N THR A 38 8.37 20.65 3.13
CA THR A 38 7.33 20.30 2.16
C THR A 38 6.39 21.44 1.84
N GLY A 39 6.30 22.43 2.70
CA GLY A 39 5.32 23.49 2.56
C GLY A 39 3.92 23.07 2.97
N ILE A 40 3.74 21.87 3.48
CA ILE A 40 2.46 21.40 3.99
C ILE A 40 2.22 22.08 5.34
N SER A 41 0.97 22.41 5.64
CA SER A 41 0.66 23.06 6.92
C SER A 41 1.11 22.17 8.07
N ARG A 42 1.42 22.79 9.20
CA ARG A 42 1.90 22.07 10.37
C ARG A 42 0.89 21.00 10.81
N SER A 43 -0.36 21.39 10.87
CA SER A 43 -1.44 20.50 11.27
C SER A 43 -1.53 19.27 10.35
N ASN A 44 -1.54 19.48 9.03
CA ASN A 44 -1.60 18.40 8.07
C ASN A 44 -0.35 17.52 8.09
N THR A 45 0.80 18.14 8.35
CA THR A 45 2.06 17.40 8.45
C THR A 45 2.02 16.44 9.63
N TYR A 46 1.59 16.90 10.81
CA TYR A 46 1.52 16.01 11.97
C TYR A 46 0.49 14.92 11.79
N THR A 47 -0.65 15.22 11.15
CA THR A 47 -1.67 14.23 10.86
C THR A 47 -1.12 13.17 9.91
N ALA A 48 -0.40 13.60 8.87
CA ALA A 48 0.16 12.66 7.90
C ALA A 48 1.29 11.82 8.50
N LEU A 49 2.14 12.43 9.35
CA LEU A 49 3.18 11.67 10.02
C LEU A 49 2.61 10.63 10.98
N ALA A 50 1.55 10.99 11.70
CA ALA A 50 0.86 10.02 12.54
C ALA A 50 0.28 8.88 11.69
N GLY A 51 -0.26 9.21 10.52
CA GLY A 51 -0.76 8.21 9.59
C GLY A 51 0.33 7.26 9.10
N LEU A 52 1.53 7.79 8.83
CA LEU A 52 2.66 6.95 8.44
C LEU A 52 3.05 5.97 9.55
N VAL A 53 3.04 6.43 10.79
CA VAL A 53 3.34 5.57 11.94
C VAL A 53 2.27 4.48 12.07
N ASP A 54 1.01 4.86 11.98
CA ASP A 54 -0.10 3.92 12.08
C ASP A 54 -0.06 2.86 10.98
N LYS A 55 0.41 3.22 9.81
CA LYS A 55 0.47 2.31 8.66
C LYS A 55 1.78 1.53 8.58
N GLY A 56 2.66 1.74 9.53
CA GLY A 56 3.93 1.00 9.58
C GLY A 56 5.00 1.51 8.64
N ALA A 57 4.87 2.76 8.19
CA ALA A 57 5.85 3.36 7.29
C ALA A 57 6.89 4.21 8.02
N ALA A 58 6.65 4.54 9.27
CA ALA A 58 7.58 5.35 10.06
C ALA A 58 7.52 4.96 11.53
N TYR A 59 8.61 5.28 12.22
CA TYR A 59 8.69 5.13 13.67
C TYR A 59 8.78 6.48 14.33
N VAL A 60 8.32 6.56 15.54
CA VAL A 60 8.44 7.76 16.36
C VAL A 60 9.58 7.57 17.34
N LEU A 61 10.49 8.52 17.38
CA LEU A 61 11.58 8.52 18.35
C LEU A 61 11.37 9.73 19.25
N GLU A 62 11.22 9.47 20.54
CA GLU A 62 11.07 10.54 21.49
C GLU A 62 12.35 10.69 22.30
N GLU A 63 13.04 11.80 22.09
CA GLU A 63 14.25 12.11 22.81
C GLU A 63 14.02 13.36 23.63
N GLY A 64 13.75 13.19 24.90
CA GLY A 64 13.43 14.32 25.80
C GLY A 64 12.14 14.98 25.35
N LYS A 65 12.22 16.27 25.00
CA LYS A 65 11.05 17.00 24.55
C LYS A 65 10.89 17.01 23.03
N VAL A 66 11.79 16.36 22.32
CA VAL A 66 11.78 16.40 20.86
C VAL A 66 11.28 15.08 20.31
N THR A 67 10.31 15.15 19.42
CA THR A 67 9.77 13.99 18.73
C THR A 67 10.28 13.97 17.31
N ARG A 68 10.93 12.91 16.92
CA ARG A 68 11.44 12.74 15.57
C ARG A 68 10.77 11.53 14.92
N TYR A 69 10.64 11.62 13.61
CA TYR A 69 10.08 10.54 12.82
C TYR A 69 11.16 9.97 11.92
N THR A 70 11.29 8.65 11.91
CA THR A 70 12.27 7.98 11.07
C THR A 70 11.55 7.01 10.15
N PRO A 71 11.96 6.91 8.88
CA PRO A 71 11.24 6.04 7.95
C PRO A 71 11.59 4.58 8.15
N VAL A 72 10.62 3.73 7.91
CA VAL A 72 10.88 2.31 7.76
C VAL A 72 11.46 2.14 6.34
N PRO A 73 12.49 1.33 6.15
CA PRO A 73 13.03 1.11 4.80
C PRO A 73 11.94 0.70 3.82
N ALA A 74 12.01 1.23 2.62
CA ALA A 74 10.94 1.01 1.63
C ALA A 74 10.72 -0.47 1.33
N ALA A 75 11.80 -1.25 1.22
CA ALA A 75 11.68 -2.68 0.97
C ALA A 75 10.93 -3.40 2.10
N GLU A 76 11.22 -3.01 3.34
CA GLU A 76 10.56 -3.59 4.49
C GLU A 76 9.08 -3.20 4.56
N PHE A 77 8.79 -1.93 4.36
CA PHE A 77 7.41 -1.44 4.35
C PHE A 77 6.58 -2.15 3.29
N CYS A 78 7.10 -2.25 2.08
CA CYS A 78 6.38 -2.90 0.98
C CYS A 78 6.19 -4.40 1.24
N SER A 79 7.21 -5.07 1.72
CA SER A 79 7.12 -6.51 2.01
C SER A 79 6.12 -6.80 3.11
N ASN A 80 6.12 -5.98 4.16
CA ASN A 80 5.18 -6.15 5.27
C ASN A 80 3.75 -5.93 4.80
N LYS A 81 3.54 -4.95 3.94
CA LYS A 81 2.21 -4.65 3.42
C LYS A 81 1.70 -5.79 2.55
N ILE A 82 2.56 -6.31 1.69
CA ILE A 82 2.19 -7.44 0.83
C ILE A 82 1.84 -8.67 1.66
N SER A 83 2.66 -8.98 2.68
CA SER A 83 2.38 -10.11 3.55
C SER A 83 1.06 -9.95 4.29
N CYS A 84 0.79 -8.76 4.77
CA CYS A 84 -0.47 -8.47 5.46
C CYS A 84 -1.65 -8.67 4.52
N LEU A 85 -1.55 -8.18 3.30
CA LEU A 85 -2.61 -8.33 2.32
C LEU A 85 -2.83 -9.79 1.92
N GLU A 86 -1.76 -10.57 1.87
CA GLU A 86 -1.89 -11.99 1.57
C GLU A 86 -2.63 -12.74 2.67
N GLU A 87 -2.37 -12.40 3.93
CA GLU A 87 -3.11 -12.99 5.04
C GLU A 87 -4.57 -12.60 5.01
N ILE A 88 -4.86 -11.34 4.75
CA ILE A 88 -6.22 -10.87 4.62
C ILE A 88 -6.93 -11.60 3.48
N LYS A 89 -6.23 -11.81 2.38
CA LYS A 89 -6.77 -12.55 1.26
C LYS A 89 -7.16 -13.96 1.66
N LYS A 90 -6.30 -14.63 2.42
CA LYS A 90 -6.62 -15.98 2.90
C LYS A 90 -7.86 -15.97 3.78
N ASP A 91 -7.95 -15.02 4.68
CA ASP A 91 -9.10 -14.91 5.56
C ASP A 91 -10.40 -14.67 4.78
N ILE A 92 -10.33 -13.79 3.80
CA ILE A 92 -11.50 -13.51 2.95
C ILE A 92 -11.94 -14.77 2.23
N LEU A 93 -11.00 -15.48 1.64
CA LEU A 93 -11.32 -16.69 0.87
C LEU A 93 -11.88 -17.80 1.75
N GLN A 94 -11.46 -17.88 3.00
CA GLN A 94 -11.98 -18.87 3.93
C GLN A 94 -13.39 -18.54 4.37
N GLN A 95 -13.72 -17.26 4.45
CA GLN A 95 -15.04 -16.84 4.92
C GLN A 95 -16.09 -16.81 3.83
N LEU A 96 -15.66 -16.71 2.58
CA LEU A 96 -16.60 -16.68 1.48
C LEU A 96 -17.05 -18.10 1.14
N PRO A 97 -18.35 -18.28 0.87
CA PRO A 97 -18.83 -19.59 0.49
C PRO A 97 -18.25 -19.94 -0.86
N VAL A 98 -17.83 -21.18 -0.97
CA VAL A 98 -17.33 -21.66 -2.22
C VAL A 98 -18.51 -21.81 -3.14
N LEU A 99 -18.55 -20.97 -4.13
CA LEU A 99 -19.57 -21.11 -5.10
C LEU A 99 -19.17 -22.20 -5.99
N ASN A 100 -19.74 -23.27 -5.75
CA ASN A 100 -19.51 -24.28 -6.59
C ASN A 100 -20.18 -24.16 -7.79
N ASN A 101 -19.83 -23.81 -8.55
CA ASN A 101 -20.31 -23.66 -9.63
C ASN A 101 -20.35 -24.49 -10.48
N ASP A 102 -20.78 -24.64 -10.96
CA ASP A 102 -21.28 -25.26 -11.67
C ASP A 102 -21.16 -25.13 -12.94
N PRO A 103 -21.69 -25.80 -13.42
CA PRO A 103 -21.58 -26.10 -14.70
C PRO A 103 -21.90 -25.02 -15.59
N GLU A 104 -22.53 -24.15 -15.14
CA GLU A 104 -22.87 -23.22 -16.03
C GLU A 104 -21.66 -22.47 -16.27
N GLY A 105 -20.60 -22.97 -16.36
CA GLY A 105 -19.38 -22.32 -16.68
C GLY A 105 -19.45 -21.37 -17.86
N TYR A 106 -20.38 -21.60 -18.77
CA TYR A 106 -20.42 -20.69 -19.88
C TYR A 106 -21.08 -19.36 -19.56
N ILE A 107 -21.94 -19.32 -18.58
CA ILE A 107 -22.47 -18.06 -18.13
C ILE A 107 -21.35 -17.25 -17.53
N THR A 108 -20.51 -17.96 -16.80
CA THR A 108 -19.41 -17.28 -16.18
C THR A 108 -18.31 -16.95 -17.15
N ILE A 109 -18.31 -17.45 -18.35
CA ILE A 109 -17.27 -17.10 -19.30
C ILE A 109 -17.21 -15.61 -19.56
N LYS A 110 -18.37 -14.98 -19.75
CA LYS A 110 -18.37 -13.54 -19.94
C LYS A 110 -17.90 -12.81 -18.68
N GLY A 111 -18.41 -13.19 -17.55
CA GLY A 111 -17.99 -12.61 -16.30
C GLY A 111 -16.52 -12.88 -16.03
N ALA A 112 -16.06 -14.07 -16.35
CA ALA A 112 -14.67 -14.42 -16.18
C ALA A 112 -13.77 -13.55 -17.06
N GLN A 113 -14.19 -13.23 -18.26
CA GLN A 113 -13.42 -12.38 -19.14
C GLN A 113 -13.26 -10.98 -18.57
N GLU A 114 -14.32 -10.44 -18.02
CA GLU A 114 -14.25 -9.13 -17.38
C GLU A 114 -13.38 -9.16 -16.13
N ILE A 115 -13.47 -10.21 -15.37
CA ILE A 115 -12.64 -10.36 -14.17
C ILE A 115 -11.17 -10.47 -14.56
N ILE A 116 -10.87 -11.23 -15.59
CA ILE A 116 -9.51 -11.37 -16.08
C ILE A 116 -8.98 -10.03 -16.55
N ASN A 117 -9.80 -9.27 -17.26
CA ASN A 117 -9.38 -7.95 -17.72
C ASN A 117 -9.12 -7.01 -16.56
N LYS A 118 -9.98 -7.04 -15.55
CA LYS A 118 -9.78 -6.24 -14.36
C LYS A 118 -8.50 -6.65 -13.64
N LEU A 119 -8.26 -7.94 -13.52
CA LEU A 119 -7.06 -8.44 -12.88
C LEU A 119 -5.81 -8.04 -13.64
N ARG A 120 -5.86 -8.08 -14.96
CA ARG A 120 -4.74 -7.63 -15.77
C ARG A 120 -4.42 -6.18 -15.54
N ASN A 121 -5.44 -5.33 -15.51
CA ASN A 121 -5.23 -3.93 -15.24
C ASN A 121 -4.63 -3.72 -13.86
N THR A 122 -5.12 -4.45 -12.87
CA THR A 122 -4.62 -4.37 -11.52
C THR A 122 -3.16 -4.83 -11.45
N VAL A 123 -2.84 -5.93 -12.14
CA VAL A 123 -1.49 -6.45 -12.18
C VAL A 123 -0.54 -5.44 -12.82
N CYS A 124 -0.93 -4.84 -13.92
CA CYS A 124 -0.11 -3.84 -14.58
C CYS A 124 0.16 -2.65 -13.68
N GLN A 125 -0.84 -2.25 -12.90
CA GLN A 125 -0.69 -1.12 -12.02
C GLN A 125 0.09 -1.46 -10.75
N ALA A 126 -0.11 -2.65 -10.23
CA ALA A 126 0.49 -3.05 -8.98
C ALA A 126 1.81 -3.80 -9.14
N GLN A 127 2.18 -4.14 -10.36
CA GLN A 127 3.35 -4.97 -10.62
C GLN A 127 3.29 -6.29 -9.89
N ALA A 128 2.14 -6.84 -9.74
CA ALA A 128 2.00 -7.98 -8.89
C ALA A 128 2.35 -9.24 -9.63
N ARG A 129 3.59 -9.65 -9.55
CA ARG A 129 4.03 -10.89 -10.16
C ARG A 129 3.25 -12.08 -9.68
N ILE A 130 2.72 -12.00 -8.50
CA ILE A 130 1.88 -13.03 -7.93
C ILE A 130 0.70 -13.33 -8.84
N TYR A 131 0.18 -12.31 -9.49
CA TYR A 131 -0.96 -12.48 -10.34
C TYR A 131 -0.65 -13.14 -11.67
N LEU A 132 0.59 -13.17 -12.06
CA LEU A 132 0.96 -13.88 -13.27
C LEU A 132 0.68 -15.36 -13.13
N SER A 133 0.92 -15.92 -11.94
CA SER A 133 0.58 -17.30 -11.69
C SER A 133 -0.92 -17.53 -11.71
N ALA A 134 -1.66 -16.61 -11.13
CA ALA A 134 -3.12 -16.70 -11.11
C ALA A 134 -3.66 -16.62 -12.54
N ASN A 135 -3.14 -15.71 -13.33
CA ASN A 135 -3.58 -15.60 -14.71
C ASN A 135 -3.30 -16.86 -15.50
N SER A 136 -2.21 -17.50 -15.27
CA SER A 136 -1.90 -18.76 -15.93
C SER A 136 -2.93 -19.82 -15.63
N ARG A 137 -3.45 -19.82 -14.44
CA ARG A 137 -4.48 -20.78 -14.08
C ARG A 137 -5.83 -20.43 -14.66
N MET A 138 -6.09 -19.17 -14.84
CA MET A 138 -7.37 -18.72 -15.35
C MET A 138 -7.46 -18.88 -16.86
N LEU A 139 -6.37 -19.05 -17.51
CA LEU A 139 -6.35 -19.33 -18.92
C LEU A 139 -6.59 -20.81 -19.16
#